data_3dd6b0a92d48c6e6addc93fecb3c8e50
#
_entry.id   3dd6b0a92d48c6e6addc93fecb3c8e50
#
_cell.length_a   1.000
_cell.length_b   1.000
_cell.length_c   1.000
_cell.angle_alpha   90.00
_cell.angle_beta   90.00
_cell.angle_gamma   90.00
#
_symmetry.space_group_name_H-M   'P 1'
#
loop_
_entity.id
_entity.type
_entity.pdbx_description
1 polymer ?
#
loop_
_entity_poly.entity_id
_entity_poly.type
_entity_poly.pdbx_seq_one_letter_code
_entity_poly.pdbx_strand_id
1 'polypeptide(L)'
;MAYSKQTKELVLNLISSGYSLSEISKEYRIDVSTLSRWKGKEDKQGRLTAQNLKAQIAELSKGKSSDSKAKQIAMLSASLSRLEGQKAKEAKVKNKKKPTTIMNADYESLKAKAMDEGGLYGYQKDFINDTSQFRIVLKSRQIGFSYASSLDALLGAVAGRNQLFLSASEEQARILMNYLDGWAEKFGIFFVKNSEYEKSLDSGATIRVMAHNFRTVQGFTGDIWMDEFAWYPNQKRIWHAFVPSIGAVAGRLTILSTPFEENSLF
;
A
#
# COMPACT_ATOMS: atom_id res chain seq x y z
N MET A 1 37.61 3.90 -27.46
CA MET A 1 37.82 5.29 -27.01
C MET A 1 37.69 5.36 -25.48
N ALA A 2 38.62 6.03 -24.81
CA ALA A 2 38.52 6.22 -23.37
C ALA A 2 37.69 7.49 -23.10
N TYR A 3 36.59 7.34 -22.39
CA TYR A 3 35.75 8.45 -21.95
C TYR A 3 36.42 9.20 -20.80
N SER A 4 36.25 10.52 -20.74
CA SER A 4 36.80 11.33 -19.65
C SER A 4 36.20 10.93 -18.29
N LYS A 5 36.94 11.15 -17.20
CA LYS A 5 36.46 10.89 -15.84
C LYS A 5 35.19 11.70 -15.56
N GLN A 6 35.12 12.95 -16.01
CA GLN A 6 33.95 13.83 -15.88
C GLN A 6 32.73 13.29 -16.63
N THR A 7 32.90 12.84 -17.88
CA THR A 7 31.79 12.23 -18.65
C THR A 7 31.23 11.00 -17.96
N LYS A 8 32.11 10.15 -17.41
CA LYS A 8 31.69 8.96 -16.72
C LYS A 8 30.90 9.29 -15.45
N GLU A 9 31.38 10.23 -14.66
CA GLU A 9 30.72 10.66 -13.41
C GLU A 9 29.35 11.30 -13.69
N LEU A 10 29.25 12.14 -14.72
CA LEU A 10 28.01 12.74 -15.17
C LEU A 10 26.96 11.68 -15.57
N VAL A 11 27.39 10.72 -16.39
CA VAL A 11 26.51 9.64 -16.87
C VAL A 11 26.04 8.76 -15.71
N LEU A 12 26.90 8.44 -14.76
CA LEU A 12 26.55 7.67 -13.60
C LEU A 12 25.53 8.39 -12.72
N ASN A 13 25.69 9.71 -12.58
CA ASN A 13 24.72 10.57 -11.89
C ASN A 13 23.33 10.54 -12.56
N LEU A 14 23.27 10.53 -13.89
CA LEU A 14 22.00 10.41 -14.64
C LEU A 14 21.36 9.04 -14.46
N ILE A 15 22.15 7.97 -14.50
CA ILE A 15 21.66 6.59 -14.26
C ILE A 15 21.04 6.47 -12.85
N SER A 16 21.74 6.98 -11.84
CA SER A 16 21.26 6.93 -10.44
C SER A 16 20.03 7.84 -10.23
N SER A 17 19.83 8.84 -11.07
CA SER A 17 18.65 9.72 -11.07
C SER A 17 17.44 9.13 -11.81
N GLY A 18 17.55 7.89 -12.34
CA GLY A 18 16.46 7.15 -12.96
C GLY A 18 16.27 7.39 -14.46
N TYR A 19 17.24 8.00 -15.14
CA TYR A 19 17.22 8.04 -16.62
C TYR A 19 17.51 6.65 -17.18
N SER A 20 16.83 6.31 -18.29
CA SER A 20 17.05 5.03 -18.96
C SER A 20 18.40 5.00 -19.69
N LEU A 21 19.03 3.82 -19.75
CA LEU A 21 20.30 3.66 -20.46
C LEU A 21 20.16 4.02 -21.94
N SER A 22 18.99 3.86 -22.55
CA SER A 22 18.71 4.20 -23.93
C SER A 22 18.67 5.71 -24.17
N GLU A 23 18.10 6.49 -23.26
CA GLU A 23 18.10 7.95 -23.33
C GLU A 23 19.53 8.53 -23.21
N ILE A 24 20.27 8.02 -22.23
CA ILE A 24 21.66 8.41 -22.00
C ILE A 24 22.55 8.03 -23.19
N SER A 25 22.34 6.83 -23.75
CA SER A 25 23.09 6.35 -24.92
C SER A 25 22.91 7.29 -26.12
N LYS A 26 21.68 7.73 -26.40
CA LYS A 26 21.39 8.66 -27.51
C LYS A 26 22.01 10.02 -27.30
N GLU A 27 21.94 10.58 -26.09
CA GLU A 27 22.41 11.94 -25.81
C GLU A 27 23.94 12.02 -25.75
N TYR A 28 24.59 11.04 -25.11
CA TYR A 28 26.05 11.05 -24.89
C TYR A 28 26.83 10.20 -25.90
N ARG A 29 26.15 9.55 -26.83
CA ARG A 29 26.75 8.63 -27.85
C ARG A 29 27.64 7.57 -27.22
N ILE A 30 27.19 7.01 -26.10
CA ILE A 30 27.87 5.93 -25.35
C ILE A 30 27.03 4.66 -25.52
N ASP A 31 27.72 3.58 -25.88
CA ASP A 31 27.07 2.29 -26.06
C ASP A 31 26.38 1.79 -24.78
N VAL A 32 25.18 1.23 -24.90
CA VAL A 32 24.34 0.75 -23.77
C VAL A 32 25.09 -0.32 -22.94
N SER A 33 25.91 -1.16 -23.58
CA SER A 33 26.70 -2.18 -22.88
C SER A 33 27.78 -1.56 -21.98
N THR A 34 28.37 -0.44 -22.41
CA THR A 34 29.31 0.34 -21.61
C THR A 34 28.63 1.02 -20.41
N LEU A 35 27.44 1.59 -20.62
CA LEU A 35 26.60 2.19 -19.57
C LEU A 35 26.19 1.14 -18.53
N SER A 36 25.77 -0.03 -18.97
CA SER A 36 25.39 -1.16 -18.09
C SER A 36 26.59 -1.63 -17.23
N ARG A 37 27.78 -1.72 -17.83
CA ARG A 37 29.00 -2.06 -17.10
C ARG A 37 29.39 -1.01 -16.05
N TRP A 38 29.19 0.26 -16.35
CA TRP A 38 29.43 1.33 -15.39
C TRP A 38 28.45 1.27 -14.24
N LYS A 39 27.17 1.08 -14.51
CA LYS A 39 26.12 0.89 -13.50
C LYS A 39 26.46 -0.23 -12.53
N GLY A 40 26.88 -1.39 -13.03
CA GLY A 40 27.21 -2.55 -12.18
C GLY A 40 28.48 -2.38 -11.31
N LYS A 41 29.33 -1.39 -11.59
CA LYS A 41 30.50 -1.07 -10.74
C LYS A 41 30.17 -0.05 -9.64
N GLU A 42 29.10 0.72 -9.80
CA GLU A 42 28.75 1.82 -8.89
C GLU A 42 27.85 1.42 -7.72
N ASP A 43 27.14 0.32 -7.81
CA ASP A 43 26.36 -0.23 -6.68
C ASP A 43 27.23 -0.51 -5.42
N LYS A 44 28.54 -0.34 -5.56
CA LYS A 44 29.52 -0.50 -4.47
C LYS A 44 30.12 0.80 -3.92
N GLN A 45 29.97 1.97 -4.55
CA GLN A 45 30.82 3.12 -4.17
C GLN A 45 30.24 4.54 -4.15
N GLY A 46 29.02 4.84 -4.56
CA GLY A 46 28.67 6.25 -4.71
C GLY A 46 27.21 6.62 -4.48
N ARG A 47 26.90 7.19 -3.31
CA ARG A 47 25.63 7.91 -3.11
C ARG A 47 25.66 9.24 -3.83
N LEU A 48 24.75 9.42 -4.78
CA LEU A 48 24.46 10.74 -5.39
C LEU A 48 24.10 11.74 -4.30
N THR A 49 24.83 12.83 -4.16
CA THR A 49 24.47 13.88 -3.24
C THR A 49 23.94 15.07 -4.03
N ALA A 50 22.90 15.76 -3.52
CA ALA A 50 22.39 16.98 -4.10
C ALA A 50 23.51 18.03 -4.23
N GLN A 51 24.51 17.97 -3.38
CA GLN A 51 25.68 18.86 -3.37
C GLN A 51 26.58 18.64 -4.59
N ASN A 52 26.81 17.38 -5.00
CA ASN A 52 27.57 17.04 -6.19
C ASN A 52 26.86 17.49 -7.47
N LEU A 53 25.54 17.33 -7.54
CA LEU A 53 24.75 17.79 -8.68
C LEU A 53 24.75 19.33 -8.79
N LYS A 54 24.63 20.07 -7.68
CA LYS A 54 24.73 21.54 -7.65
C LYS A 54 26.10 22.02 -8.12
N ALA A 55 27.16 21.36 -7.71
CA ALA A 55 28.53 21.68 -8.16
C ALA A 55 28.70 21.47 -9.67
N GLN A 56 28.20 20.35 -10.22
CA GLN A 56 28.28 20.09 -11.66
C GLN A 56 27.43 21.06 -12.50
N ILE A 57 26.25 21.44 -12.04
CA ILE A 57 25.41 22.46 -12.68
C ILE A 57 26.16 23.80 -12.71
N ALA A 58 26.75 24.19 -11.59
CA ALA A 58 27.51 25.41 -11.49
C ALA A 58 28.75 25.44 -12.40
N GLU A 59 29.44 24.31 -12.54
CA GLU A 59 30.61 24.19 -13.42
C GLU A 59 30.21 24.22 -14.89
N LEU A 60 29.17 23.55 -15.31
CA LEU A 60 28.63 23.58 -16.67
C LEU A 60 28.10 24.98 -17.06
N SER A 61 27.64 25.76 -16.09
CA SER A 61 27.15 27.12 -16.30
C SER A 61 28.27 28.13 -16.53
N LYS A 62 29.53 27.76 -16.23
CA LYS A 62 30.72 28.61 -16.50
C LYS A 62 31.15 28.41 -17.95
N GLY A 63 31.01 29.43 -18.79
CA GLY A 63 31.50 29.46 -20.16
C GLY A 63 30.42 29.64 -21.23
N LYS A 64 30.83 29.73 -22.51
CA LYS A 64 29.91 29.97 -23.63
C LYS A 64 28.84 28.88 -23.70
N SER A 65 27.57 29.33 -23.82
CA SER A 65 26.41 28.46 -23.98
C SER A 65 26.46 27.69 -25.33
N SER A 66 26.20 26.38 -25.27
CA SER A 66 25.91 25.59 -26.45
C SER A 66 24.64 24.76 -26.17
N ASP A 67 23.91 24.39 -27.22
CA ASP A 67 22.69 23.61 -27.08
C ASP A 67 22.89 22.28 -26.27
N SER A 68 24.06 21.66 -26.45
CA SER A 68 24.43 20.46 -25.68
C SER A 68 24.59 20.74 -24.20
N LYS A 69 25.21 21.85 -23.82
CA LYS A 69 25.36 22.27 -22.40
C LYS A 69 24.01 22.61 -21.77
N ALA A 70 23.15 23.32 -22.51
CA ALA A 70 21.83 23.68 -22.03
C ALA A 70 21.00 22.42 -21.70
N LYS A 71 21.03 21.40 -22.56
CA LYS A 71 20.37 20.10 -22.32
C LYS A 71 20.94 19.38 -21.11
N GLN A 72 22.27 19.36 -20.95
CA GLN A 72 22.93 18.72 -19.79
C GLN A 72 22.53 19.39 -18.47
N ILE A 73 22.50 20.72 -18.44
CA ILE A 73 22.06 21.48 -17.25
C ILE A 73 20.61 21.17 -16.94
N ALA A 74 19.73 21.11 -17.94
CA ALA A 74 18.31 20.80 -17.75
C ALA A 74 18.12 19.38 -17.16
N MET A 75 18.85 18.37 -17.65
CA MET A 75 18.79 17.00 -17.13
C MET A 75 19.30 16.92 -15.68
N LEU A 76 20.42 17.58 -15.36
CA LEU A 76 20.95 17.61 -13.99
C LEU A 76 20.04 18.37 -13.03
N SER A 77 19.41 19.45 -13.47
CA SER A 77 18.44 20.21 -12.66
C SER A 77 17.19 19.39 -12.37
N ALA A 78 16.69 18.62 -13.35
CA ALA A 78 15.58 17.70 -13.14
C ALA A 78 15.95 16.57 -12.14
N SER A 79 17.18 16.06 -12.22
CA SER A 79 17.70 15.06 -11.28
C SER A 79 17.80 15.61 -9.86
N LEU A 80 18.28 16.83 -9.71
CA LEU A 80 18.37 17.53 -8.42
C LEU A 80 16.97 17.70 -7.80
N SER A 81 15.99 18.16 -8.57
CA SER A 81 14.61 18.33 -8.13
C SER A 81 13.99 17.00 -7.66
N ARG A 82 14.26 15.88 -8.36
CA ARG A 82 13.81 14.54 -7.96
C ARG A 82 14.42 14.11 -6.61
N LEU A 83 15.73 14.32 -6.42
CA LEU A 83 16.42 13.99 -5.18
C LEU A 83 15.93 14.84 -3.99
N GLU A 84 15.72 16.13 -4.22
CA GLU A 84 15.18 17.05 -3.19
C GLU A 84 13.73 16.68 -2.84
N GLY A 85 12.92 16.30 -3.84
CA GLY A 85 11.56 15.79 -3.62
C GLY A 85 11.53 14.45 -2.87
N GLN A 86 12.47 13.53 -3.14
CA GLN A 86 12.60 12.28 -2.38
C GLN A 86 13.02 12.54 -0.92
N LYS A 87 14.02 13.41 -0.70
CA LYS A 87 14.42 13.80 0.66
C LYS A 87 13.30 14.49 1.43
N ALA A 88 12.49 15.32 0.77
CA ALA A 88 11.32 15.95 1.40
C ALA A 88 10.24 14.91 1.77
N LYS A 89 10.02 13.87 0.94
CA LYS A 89 9.14 12.73 1.27
C LYS A 89 9.70 11.90 2.42
N GLU A 90 10.99 11.58 2.40
CA GLU A 90 11.66 10.85 3.49
C GLU A 90 11.68 11.63 4.81
N ALA A 91 11.87 12.96 4.75
CA ALA A 91 11.79 13.83 5.93
C ALA A 91 10.37 13.88 6.50
N LYS A 92 9.33 13.92 5.64
CA LYS A 92 7.94 13.82 6.08
C LYS A 92 7.63 12.45 6.68
N VAL A 93 8.25 11.37 6.19
CA VAL A 93 8.12 10.02 6.77
C VAL A 93 8.88 9.91 8.09
N LYS A 94 10.08 10.50 8.20
CA LYS A 94 10.87 10.49 9.46
C LYS A 94 10.26 11.34 10.59
N ASN A 95 9.50 12.39 10.25
CA ASN A 95 8.75 13.18 11.23
C ASN A 95 7.40 12.57 11.64
N LYS A 96 6.94 11.50 10.98
CA LYS A 96 5.89 10.68 11.54
C LYS A 96 6.49 9.94 12.74
N LYS A 97 5.90 10.15 13.93
CA LYS A 97 6.26 9.42 15.16
C LYS A 97 6.46 7.94 14.81
N LYS A 98 7.57 7.33 15.29
CA LYS A 98 7.76 5.88 15.15
C LYS A 98 6.50 5.20 15.65
N PRO A 99 5.95 4.21 14.92
CA PRO A 99 4.79 3.48 15.39
C PRO A 99 5.12 2.90 16.76
N THR A 100 4.27 3.19 17.74
CA THR A 100 4.32 2.51 19.03
C THR A 100 3.80 1.10 18.77
N THR A 101 4.56 0.08 19.13
CA THR A 101 4.14 -1.32 19.04
C THR A 101 2.86 -1.48 19.84
N ILE A 102 1.75 -1.77 19.18
CA ILE A 102 0.47 -2.03 19.84
C ILE A 102 0.50 -3.49 20.30
N MET A 103 0.65 -3.71 21.59
CA MET A 103 0.61 -5.04 22.18
C MET A 103 -0.84 -5.51 22.46
N ASN A 104 -1.06 -6.80 22.70
CA ASN A 104 -2.39 -7.36 23.02
C ASN A 104 -3.14 -6.64 24.17
N ALA A 105 -2.43 -6.04 25.12
CA ALA A 105 -3.00 -5.19 26.17
C ALA A 105 -3.74 -3.96 25.59
N ASP A 106 -3.41 -3.56 24.36
CA ASP A 106 -3.98 -2.39 23.71
C ASP A 106 -5.29 -2.69 22.96
N TYR A 107 -5.57 -3.98 22.63
CA TYR A 107 -6.78 -4.36 21.90
C TYR A 107 -8.07 -4.00 22.68
N GLU A 108 -8.17 -4.40 23.95
CA GLU A 108 -9.35 -4.12 24.76
C GLU A 108 -9.53 -2.61 25.00
N SER A 109 -8.43 -1.91 25.26
CA SER A 109 -8.42 -0.46 25.40
C SER A 109 -8.85 0.23 24.10
N LEU A 110 -8.31 -0.22 22.97
CA LEU A 110 -8.65 0.32 21.67
C LEU A 110 -10.12 0.03 21.31
N LYS A 111 -10.60 -1.18 21.60
CA LYS A 111 -11.99 -1.56 21.39
C LYS A 111 -12.93 -0.71 22.23
N ALA A 112 -12.64 -0.55 23.51
CA ALA A 112 -13.43 0.32 24.41
C ALA A 112 -13.47 1.76 23.88
N LYS A 113 -12.33 2.31 23.51
CA LYS A 113 -12.23 3.65 22.92
C LYS A 113 -13.01 3.76 21.61
N ALA A 114 -12.95 2.73 20.75
CA ALA A 114 -13.71 2.69 19.51
C ALA A 114 -15.23 2.63 19.73
N MET A 115 -15.67 1.93 20.77
CA MET A 115 -17.09 1.88 21.15
C MET A 115 -17.60 3.23 21.69
N ASP A 116 -16.76 3.97 22.40
CA ASP A 116 -17.12 5.26 23.01
C ASP A 116 -16.98 6.42 22.00
N GLU A 117 -15.81 6.58 21.43
CA GLU A 117 -15.44 7.71 20.56
C GLU A 117 -15.67 7.46 19.06
N GLY A 118 -16.03 6.23 18.66
CA GLY A 118 -16.17 5.83 17.25
C GLY A 118 -17.25 6.58 16.48
N GLY A 119 -18.28 7.07 17.17
CA GLY A 119 -19.46 7.65 16.56
C GLY A 119 -20.36 6.59 15.90
N LEU A 120 -20.33 5.36 16.47
CA LEU A 120 -21.07 4.22 15.98
C LEU A 120 -22.53 4.23 16.48
N TYR A 121 -23.45 3.81 15.62
CA TYR A 121 -24.82 3.51 16.04
C TYR A 121 -24.88 2.24 16.90
N GLY A 122 -25.97 2.07 17.67
CA GLY A 122 -26.14 0.92 18.56
C GLY A 122 -25.96 -0.42 17.84
N TYR A 123 -26.65 -0.63 16.71
CA TYR A 123 -26.57 -1.87 15.92
C TYR A 123 -25.15 -2.13 15.35
N GLN A 124 -24.34 -1.10 15.09
CA GLN A 124 -22.95 -1.25 14.67
C GLN A 124 -22.07 -1.70 15.85
N LYS A 125 -22.33 -1.17 17.05
CA LYS A 125 -21.65 -1.60 18.28
C LYS A 125 -21.99 -3.06 18.60
N ASP A 126 -23.26 -3.45 18.48
CA ASP A 126 -23.72 -4.84 18.67
C ASP A 126 -23.03 -5.78 17.69
N PHE A 127 -22.95 -5.38 16.42
CA PHE A 127 -22.25 -6.14 15.39
C PHE A 127 -20.75 -6.33 15.69
N ILE A 128 -20.04 -5.31 16.14
CA ILE A 128 -18.61 -5.41 16.48
C ILE A 128 -18.40 -6.22 17.76
N ASN A 129 -19.37 -6.19 18.68
CA ASN A 129 -19.31 -6.98 19.92
C ASN A 129 -19.71 -8.44 19.73
N ASP A 130 -20.33 -8.78 18.62
CA ASP A 130 -20.67 -10.18 18.30
C ASP A 130 -19.40 -11.00 18.08
N THR A 131 -19.20 -12.02 18.91
CA THR A 131 -18.04 -12.91 18.90
C THR A 131 -18.29 -14.21 18.13
N SER A 132 -19.42 -14.35 17.47
CA SER A 132 -19.78 -15.55 16.68
C SER A 132 -18.73 -15.79 15.59
N GLN A 133 -18.36 -17.06 15.41
CA GLN A 133 -17.43 -17.49 14.38
C GLN A 133 -18.00 -17.30 12.96
N PHE A 134 -19.31 -17.54 12.81
CA PHE A 134 -20.04 -17.36 11.55
C PHE A 134 -21.12 -16.30 11.74
N ARG A 135 -21.02 -15.25 10.94
CA ARG A 135 -21.97 -14.15 10.96
C ARG A 135 -22.55 -13.93 9.57
N ILE A 136 -23.88 -13.89 9.49
CA ILE A 136 -24.61 -13.55 8.28
C ILE A 136 -25.49 -12.34 8.60
N VAL A 137 -25.26 -11.24 7.88
CA VAL A 137 -25.92 -9.97 8.13
C VAL A 137 -26.69 -9.54 6.90
N LEU A 138 -28.00 -9.64 6.96
CA LEU A 138 -28.90 -9.03 5.99
C LEU A 138 -29.02 -7.54 6.34
N LYS A 139 -28.62 -6.69 5.44
CA LYS A 139 -28.55 -5.23 5.65
C LYS A 139 -29.31 -4.45 4.59
N SER A 140 -29.75 -3.26 4.95
CA SER A 140 -30.20 -2.24 4.00
C SER A 140 -28.97 -1.52 3.40
N ARG A 141 -29.19 -0.79 2.30
CA ARG A 141 -28.17 0.08 1.71
C ARG A 141 -27.90 1.28 2.62
N GLN A 142 -26.68 1.79 2.60
CA GLN A 142 -26.25 3.06 3.24
C GLN A 142 -26.43 3.14 4.77
N ILE A 143 -26.48 2.03 5.46
CA ILE A 143 -26.56 2.00 6.94
C ILE A 143 -25.18 1.84 7.61
N GLY A 144 -24.08 2.02 6.86
CA GLY A 144 -22.73 2.08 7.43
C GLY A 144 -22.13 0.75 7.87
N PHE A 145 -22.61 -0.41 7.39
CA PHE A 145 -22.01 -1.69 7.76
C PHE A 145 -20.60 -1.88 7.18
N SER A 146 -20.30 -1.40 5.98
CA SER A 146 -18.92 -1.44 5.45
C SER A 146 -17.96 -0.60 6.28
N TYR A 147 -18.45 0.51 6.87
CA TYR A 147 -17.71 1.34 7.82
C TYR A 147 -17.46 0.61 9.15
N ALA A 148 -18.48 -0.04 9.72
CA ALA A 148 -18.37 -0.81 10.95
C ALA A 148 -17.49 -2.06 10.77
N SER A 149 -17.63 -2.79 9.64
CA SER A 149 -16.82 -3.98 9.36
C SER A 149 -15.34 -3.64 9.14
N SER A 150 -15.02 -2.47 8.57
CA SER A 150 -13.64 -2.03 8.46
C SER A 150 -13.00 -1.78 9.83
N LEU A 151 -13.77 -1.25 10.81
CA LEU A 151 -13.30 -1.09 12.18
C LEU A 151 -13.11 -2.44 12.88
N ASP A 152 -14.09 -3.36 12.78
CA ASP A 152 -13.98 -4.68 13.39
C ASP A 152 -12.79 -5.47 12.81
N ALA A 153 -12.54 -5.35 11.51
CA ALA A 153 -11.34 -5.92 10.88
C ALA A 153 -10.05 -5.27 11.37
N LEU A 154 -10.02 -3.96 11.55
CA LEU A 154 -8.85 -3.27 12.11
C LEU A 154 -8.57 -3.75 13.54
N LEU A 155 -9.61 -3.87 14.37
CA LEU A 155 -9.51 -4.44 15.72
C LEU A 155 -9.03 -5.89 15.67
N GLY A 156 -9.53 -6.70 14.73
CA GLY A 156 -9.06 -8.06 14.50
C GLY A 156 -7.58 -8.14 14.14
N ALA A 157 -7.11 -7.20 13.30
CA ALA A 157 -5.71 -7.13 12.91
C ALA A 157 -4.81 -6.65 14.07
N VAL A 158 -5.28 -5.72 14.91
CA VAL A 158 -4.60 -5.33 16.15
C VAL A 158 -4.48 -6.50 17.11
N ALA A 159 -5.49 -7.37 17.18
CA ALA A 159 -5.45 -8.62 17.94
C ALA A 159 -4.57 -9.73 17.27
N GLY A 160 -3.84 -9.41 16.21
CA GLY A 160 -2.90 -10.32 15.53
C GLY A 160 -3.52 -11.23 14.47
N ARG A 161 -4.81 -11.09 14.13
CA ARG A 161 -5.47 -11.90 13.11
C ARG A 161 -5.43 -11.26 11.74
N ASN A 162 -5.01 -12.01 10.71
CA ASN A 162 -5.10 -11.55 9.33
C ASN A 162 -6.56 -11.36 8.91
N GLN A 163 -6.82 -10.38 8.07
CA GLN A 163 -8.14 -10.02 7.59
C GLN A 163 -8.17 -10.07 6.07
N LEU A 164 -9.16 -10.72 5.49
CA LEU A 164 -9.38 -10.76 4.06
C LEU A 164 -10.80 -10.32 3.72
N PHE A 165 -10.90 -9.21 3.00
CA PHE A 165 -12.15 -8.76 2.42
C PHE A 165 -12.28 -9.23 0.98
N LEU A 166 -13.41 -9.83 0.67
CA LEU A 166 -13.88 -10.04 -0.69
C LEU A 166 -14.93 -8.97 -0.99
N SER A 167 -14.75 -8.27 -2.09
CA SER A 167 -15.62 -7.19 -2.53
C SER A 167 -16.22 -7.52 -3.89
N ALA A 168 -17.43 -7.03 -4.15
CA ALA A 168 -18.09 -7.20 -5.43
C ALA A 168 -17.38 -6.41 -6.55
N SER A 169 -16.66 -5.31 -6.22
CA SER A 169 -15.94 -4.50 -7.18
C SER A 169 -14.66 -3.89 -6.59
N GLU A 170 -13.76 -3.45 -7.47
CA GLU A 170 -12.54 -2.72 -7.06
C GLU A 170 -12.86 -1.37 -6.41
N GLU A 171 -13.93 -0.71 -6.84
CA GLU A 171 -14.36 0.56 -6.24
C GLU A 171 -14.78 0.37 -4.78
N GLN A 172 -15.59 -0.66 -4.49
CA GLN A 172 -15.96 -0.99 -3.11
C GLN A 172 -14.74 -1.39 -2.27
N ALA A 173 -13.79 -2.12 -2.85
CA ALA A 173 -12.51 -2.44 -2.21
C ALA A 173 -11.77 -1.17 -1.79
N ARG A 174 -11.72 -0.17 -2.66
CA ARG A 174 -11.05 1.12 -2.39
C ARG A 174 -11.76 1.92 -1.29
N ILE A 175 -13.09 1.95 -1.29
CA ILE A 175 -13.88 2.60 -0.24
C ILE A 175 -13.56 1.98 1.14
N LEU A 176 -13.49 0.67 1.21
CA LEU A 176 -13.18 -0.03 2.45
C LEU A 176 -11.76 0.28 2.95
N MET A 177 -10.78 0.35 2.04
CA MET A 177 -9.41 0.75 2.40
C MET A 177 -9.34 2.19 2.92
N ASN A 178 -10.14 3.10 2.36
CA ASN A 178 -10.23 4.48 2.86
C ASN A 178 -10.85 4.54 4.27
N TYR A 179 -11.84 3.71 4.57
CA TYR A 179 -12.38 3.61 5.94
C TYR A 179 -11.33 3.11 6.93
N LEU A 180 -10.51 2.13 6.54
CA LEU A 180 -9.39 1.65 7.36
C LEU A 180 -8.37 2.76 7.64
N ASP A 181 -8.04 3.59 6.64
CA ASP A 181 -7.15 4.74 6.85
C ASP A 181 -7.76 5.75 7.81
N GLY A 182 -9.04 6.07 7.66
CA GLY A 182 -9.74 6.98 8.57
C GLY A 182 -9.78 6.48 10.02
N TRP A 183 -10.03 5.19 10.22
CA TRP A 183 -9.99 4.58 11.55
C TRP A 183 -8.59 4.57 12.14
N ALA A 184 -7.59 4.21 11.32
CA ALA A 184 -6.19 4.19 11.76
C ALA A 184 -5.72 5.60 12.18
N GLU A 185 -6.06 6.63 11.40
CA GLU A 185 -5.78 8.03 11.74
C GLU A 185 -6.47 8.44 13.05
N LYS A 186 -7.78 8.14 13.18
CA LYS A 186 -8.59 8.50 14.37
C LYS A 186 -8.04 7.90 15.65
N PHE A 187 -7.55 6.67 15.61
CA PHE A 187 -7.07 5.95 16.79
C PHE A 187 -5.54 5.91 16.92
N GLY A 188 -4.81 6.58 16.03
CA GLY A 188 -3.35 6.65 16.08
C GLY A 188 -2.65 5.33 15.73
N ILE A 189 -3.27 4.49 14.89
CA ILE A 189 -2.71 3.23 14.40
C ILE A 189 -1.88 3.52 13.15
N PHE A 190 -0.71 2.91 13.04
CA PHE A 190 0.18 3.08 11.89
C PHE A 190 0.34 1.77 11.13
N PHE A 191 0.17 1.84 9.82
CA PHE A 191 0.47 0.72 8.93
C PHE A 191 1.93 0.77 8.51
N VAL A 192 2.64 -0.35 8.69
CA VAL A 192 4.02 -0.56 8.20
C VAL A 192 4.02 -0.64 6.68
N LYS A 193 3.02 -1.34 6.11
CA LYS A 193 2.71 -1.34 4.69
C LYS A 193 1.33 -0.73 4.51
N ASN A 194 1.22 0.25 3.64
CA ASN A 194 -0.05 0.89 3.29
C ASN A 194 -0.13 1.02 1.77
N SER A 195 -0.78 0.07 1.13
CA SER A 195 -1.05 0.05 -0.30
C SER A 195 -2.56 0.07 -0.57
N GLU A 196 -2.94 0.20 -1.84
CA GLU A 196 -4.33 0.25 -2.27
C GLU A 196 -5.13 -1.01 -1.90
N TYR A 197 -4.48 -2.18 -1.85
CA TYR A 197 -5.14 -3.48 -1.63
C TYR A 197 -4.63 -4.23 -0.41
N GLU A 198 -3.61 -3.73 0.27
CA GLU A 198 -3.03 -4.40 1.44
C GLU A 198 -2.47 -3.40 2.44
N LYS A 199 -2.82 -3.58 3.69
CA LYS A 199 -2.25 -2.87 4.83
C LYS A 199 -1.66 -3.89 5.81
N SER A 200 -0.53 -3.56 6.43
CA SER A 200 0.10 -4.42 7.43
C SER A 200 0.41 -3.65 8.69
N LEU A 201 0.22 -4.28 9.83
CA LEU A 201 0.65 -3.79 11.13
C LEU A 201 2.08 -4.27 11.44
N ASP A 202 2.73 -3.68 12.41
CA ASP A 202 4.06 -4.08 12.90
C ASP A 202 4.04 -5.47 13.56
N SER A 203 2.89 -5.93 14.06
CA SER A 203 2.66 -7.29 14.53
C SER A 203 2.77 -8.36 13.44
N GLY A 204 2.85 -7.97 12.18
CA GLY A 204 2.80 -8.84 11.01
C GLY A 204 1.37 -9.17 10.53
N ALA A 205 0.33 -8.78 11.26
CA ALA A 205 -1.05 -8.95 10.82
C ALA A 205 -1.34 -8.10 9.58
N THR A 206 -2.08 -8.67 8.64
CA THR A 206 -2.40 -8.04 7.36
C THR A 206 -3.89 -7.88 7.17
N ILE A 207 -4.30 -6.78 6.54
CA ILE A 207 -5.67 -6.56 6.05
C ILE A 207 -5.57 -6.45 4.54
N ARG A 208 -6.20 -7.40 3.84
CA ARG A 208 -6.23 -7.45 2.38
C ARG A 208 -7.63 -7.28 1.85
N VAL A 209 -7.76 -6.56 0.76
CA VAL A 209 -9.01 -6.46 0.01
C VAL A 209 -8.79 -6.99 -1.39
N MET A 210 -9.71 -7.83 -1.86
CA MET A 210 -9.64 -8.46 -3.17
C MET A 210 -11.00 -8.41 -3.84
N ALA A 211 -11.03 -8.20 -5.16
CA ALA A 211 -12.21 -8.53 -5.93
C ALA A 211 -12.50 -10.04 -5.82
N HIS A 212 -13.75 -10.45 -6.00
CA HIS A 212 -14.27 -11.82 -5.80
C HIS A 212 -13.57 -12.93 -6.63
N ASN A 213 -12.23 -12.94 -6.64
CA ASN A 213 -11.43 -13.95 -7.32
C ASN A 213 -11.09 -15.10 -6.37
N PHE A 214 -11.84 -16.20 -6.44
CA PHE A 214 -11.72 -17.37 -5.57
C PHE A 214 -10.35 -18.09 -5.66
N ARG A 215 -9.57 -17.93 -6.74
CA ARG A 215 -8.29 -18.63 -6.92
C ARG A 215 -7.20 -18.13 -5.95
N THR A 216 -7.31 -16.90 -5.50
CA THR A 216 -6.28 -16.25 -4.68
C THR A 216 -6.46 -16.49 -3.18
N VAL A 217 -7.56 -17.10 -2.78
CA VAL A 217 -7.94 -17.26 -1.37
C VAL A 217 -7.55 -18.62 -0.80
N GLN A 218 -7.21 -19.58 -1.66
CA GLN A 218 -6.72 -20.88 -1.22
C GLN A 218 -5.45 -20.70 -0.38
N GLY A 219 -5.51 -21.16 0.89
CA GLY A 219 -4.39 -21.04 1.83
C GLY A 219 -4.38 -19.79 2.70
N PHE A 220 -5.40 -18.92 2.63
CA PHE A 220 -5.52 -17.81 3.56
C PHE A 220 -5.89 -18.29 4.96
N THR A 221 -5.20 -17.76 5.97
CA THR A 221 -5.42 -18.04 7.39
C THR A 221 -5.77 -16.75 8.10
N GLY A 222 -6.99 -16.64 8.63
CA GLY A 222 -7.48 -15.43 9.31
C GLY A 222 -8.99 -15.25 9.18
N ASP A 223 -9.45 -14.04 9.45
CA ASP A 223 -10.86 -13.67 9.35
C ASP A 223 -11.21 -13.31 7.90
N ILE A 224 -12.36 -13.77 7.43
CA ILE A 224 -12.86 -13.57 6.06
C ILE A 224 -14.15 -12.77 6.10
N TRP A 225 -14.19 -11.76 5.24
CA TRP A 225 -15.31 -10.84 5.07
C TRP A 225 -15.82 -10.90 3.63
N MET A 226 -17.10 -11.16 3.45
CA MET A 226 -17.77 -11.15 2.14
C MET A 226 -18.79 -10.03 2.14
N ASP A 227 -18.43 -8.87 1.57
CA ASP A 227 -19.35 -7.73 1.47
C ASP A 227 -20.11 -7.79 0.15
N GLU A 228 -21.43 -7.56 0.20
CA GLU A 228 -22.37 -7.66 -0.91
C GLU A 228 -22.39 -9.04 -1.58
N PHE A 229 -22.35 -10.11 -0.76
CA PHE A 229 -22.25 -11.49 -1.24
C PHE A 229 -23.37 -11.91 -2.17
N ALA A 230 -24.61 -11.45 -1.97
CA ALA A 230 -25.74 -11.75 -2.85
C ALA A 230 -25.49 -11.29 -4.31
N TRP A 231 -24.59 -10.33 -4.52
CA TRP A 231 -24.25 -9.75 -5.82
C TRP A 231 -23.07 -10.45 -6.50
N TYR A 232 -22.50 -11.49 -5.87
CA TYR A 232 -21.35 -12.19 -6.45
C TYR A 232 -21.78 -13.11 -7.58
N PRO A 233 -21.08 -13.11 -8.71
CA PRO A 233 -21.25 -14.15 -9.70
C PRO A 233 -20.76 -15.50 -9.14
N ASN A 234 -21.47 -16.57 -9.44
CA ASN A 234 -21.08 -17.93 -9.02
C ASN A 234 -20.92 -18.13 -7.49
N GLN A 235 -21.85 -17.59 -6.70
CA GLN A 235 -21.87 -17.67 -5.22
C GLN A 235 -21.55 -19.07 -4.68
N LYS A 236 -22.19 -20.14 -5.22
CA LYS A 236 -21.96 -21.53 -4.82
C LYS A 236 -20.50 -21.96 -4.95
N ARG A 237 -19.86 -21.56 -6.05
CA ARG A 237 -18.44 -21.91 -6.30
C ARG A 237 -17.51 -21.19 -5.34
N ILE A 238 -17.79 -19.92 -5.06
CA ILE A 238 -17.06 -19.12 -4.08
C ILE A 238 -17.24 -19.73 -2.69
N TRP A 239 -18.47 -20.04 -2.29
CA TRP A 239 -18.79 -20.69 -1.03
C TRP A 239 -18.00 -21.99 -0.83
N HIS A 240 -18.05 -22.91 -1.80
CA HIS A 240 -17.32 -24.17 -1.72
C HIS A 240 -15.79 -24.01 -1.67
N ALA A 241 -15.25 -22.94 -2.22
CA ALA A 241 -13.81 -22.65 -2.11
C ALA A 241 -13.38 -22.20 -0.72
N PHE A 242 -14.27 -21.56 0.04
CA PHE A 242 -13.96 -20.95 1.34
C PHE A 242 -14.27 -21.83 2.54
N VAL A 243 -15.38 -22.57 2.49
CA VAL A 243 -15.85 -23.38 3.65
C VAL A 243 -14.77 -24.32 4.21
N PRO A 244 -13.97 -25.03 3.39
CA PRO A 244 -12.91 -25.86 3.93
C PRO A 244 -11.81 -25.08 4.67
N SER A 245 -11.53 -23.85 4.22
CA SER A 245 -10.49 -23.00 4.83
C SER A 245 -10.91 -22.45 6.19
N ILE A 246 -12.21 -22.25 6.41
CA ILE A 246 -12.75 -21.71 7.66
C ILE A 246 -12.78 -22.79 8.75
N GLY A 247 -13.09 -24.03 8.39
CA GLY A 247 -13.14 -25.15 9.34
C GLY A 247 -11.78 -25.57 9.88
N ALA A 248 -10.69 -25.31 9.15
CA ALA A 248 -9.34 -25.68 9.52
C ALA A 248 -8.60 -24.61 10.36
N VAL A 249 -9.14 -23.42 10.47
CA VAL A 249 -8.49 -22.27 11.12
C VAL A 249 -9.48 -21.61 12.08
N ALA A 250 -8.98 -21.15 13.22
CA ALA A 250 -9.76 -20.39 14.22
C ALA A 250 -10.12 -18.97 13.76
N GLY A 251 -10.44 -18.78 12.48
CA GLY A 251 -10.85 -17.52 11.88
C GLY A 251 -12.37 -17.33 11.90
N ARG A 252 -12.80 -16.10 11.70
CA ARG A 252 -14.20 -15.73 11.55
C ARG A 252 -14.63 -15.65 10.09
N LEU A 253 -15.85 -16.02 9.79
CA LEU A 253 -16.51 -15.70 8.53
C LEU A 253 -17.64 -14.72 8.77
N THR A 254 -17.59 -13.57 8.12
CA THR A 254 -18.66 -12.57 8.12
C THR A 254 -19.15 -12.34 6.71
N ILE A 255 -20.43 -12.59 6.48
CA ILE A 255 -21.11 -12.35 5.21
C ILE A 255 -22.09 -11.20 5.42
N LEU A 256 -21.95 -10.16 4.60
CA LEU A 256 -22.84 -8.99 4.61
C LEU A 256 -23.45 -8.84 3.22
N SER A 257 -24.75 -8.62 3.13
CA SER A 257 -25.35 -8.29 1.85
C SER A 257 -26.68 -7.59 2.00
N THR A 258 -26.98 -6.77 1.00
CA THR A 258 -28.37 -6.42 0.68
C THR A 258 -29.01 -7.59 -0.08
N PRO A 259 -30.34 -7.80 0.00
CA PRO A 259 -31.01 -8.83 -0.81
C PRO A 259 -30.88 -8.49 -2.30
N PHE A 260 -30.79 -9.49 -3.15
CA PHE A 260 -30.69 -9.32 -4.60
C PHE A 260 -31.74 -10.16 -5.34
N GLU A 261 -31.67 -11.47 -5.31
CA GLU A 261 -32.58 -12.39 -5.99
C GLU A 261 -33.13 -13.43 -5.04
N GLU A 262 -34.39 -13.87 -5.24
CA GLU A 262 -35.05 -14.89 -4.40
C GLU A 262 -34.31 -16.24 -4.38
N ASN A 263 -33.59 -16.58 -5.46
CA ASN A 263 -32.82 -17.83 -5.60
C ASN A 263 -31.31 -17.66 -5.35
N SER A 264 -30.88 -16.53 -4.75
CA SER A 264 -29.48 -16.38 -4.38
C SER A 264 -29.10 -17.35 -3.24
N LEU A 265 -27.80 -17.65 -3.09
CA LEU A 265 -27.31 -18.46 -1.98
C LEU A 265 -27.40 -17.73 -0.63
N PHE A 266 -27.49 -16.39 -0.68
CA PHE A 266 -27.58 -15.52 0.49
C PHE A 266 -29.01 -15.32 0.91
#